data_e3e9d58bbf07b529d4cb87347c9aed69
#
_entry.id   e3e9d58bbf07b529d4cb87347c9aed69
#
_cell.length_a   1.000
_cell.length_b   1.000
_cell.length_c   1.000
_cell.angle_alpha   90.00
_cell.angle_beta   90.00
_cell.angle_gamma   90.00
#
_symmetry.space_group_name_H-M   'P 1'
#
loop_
_entity.id
_entity.type
_entity.pdbx_description
1 polymer ?
#
loop_
_entity_poly.entity_id
_entity_poly.type
_entity_poly.pdbx_seq_one_letter_code
_entity_poly.pdbx_strand_id
1 'polypeptide(L)'
;MQRGKQNWTVQNIVKMYEDKKTLSFNHPIQRAADQWTNLQKSLLVHSMLANYPIPNIYVLREDSEQLDEKGKPIFNFYVLDGKQRLTNTIGFINGEYPLENDIPNIFIEDEEYEIAGKYFVDLANPVRYEILRYKYEIVTFEDCTNEDVETIFYRLNNSTVLTKSQIAKSTVGVELAMLVNELLTSKFFTESANFTKAQLKSEDPQRVLFQSMMLLDDIYVDDFTLKDFSENTILDYAASIKNQYDEKQRNLIKSALEFLEKAFPQKDKEIRKVHIPMLVMLADFSMNVDVKPLEFRKWWEYFTNEDKLLADYKQFCSSGSTRLDKIKGRIAIILKSYCWYQDIDYPEEWLETLEEVEAKLEEKAKEMEAVVPEQEAADDSFSEEPFTEEKPEEKMDSEDTMSEEDMEQKPDEAGEETSADDIGEHLSEGNEEDIQDESWNPDLGN
;
A
#
# COMPACT_ATOMS: atom_id res chain seq x y z
N MET A 1 1.82 -12.40 29.56
CA MET A 1 0.93 -12.82 28.44
C MET A 1 0.03 -13.97 28.89
N GLN A 2 -1.27 -13.84 28.74
CA GLN A 2 -2.28 -14.89 28.94
C GLN A 2 -2.96 -15.23 27.61
N ARG A 3 -3.49 -16.44 27.47
CA ARG A 3 -4.13 -16.92 26.23
C ARG A 3 -5.50 -17.50 26.53
N GLY A 4 -6.53 -16.97 25.86
CA GLY A 4 -7.91 -17.45 25.92
C GLY A 4 -8.39 -18.03 24.58
N LYS A 5 -9.55 -18.72 24.61
CA LYS A 5 -10.28 -19.13 23.39
C LYS A 5 -11.74 -18.78 23.55
N GLN A 6 -12.33 -18.26 22.50
CA GLN A 6 -13.74 -17.85 22.44
C GLN A 6 -14.30 -18.16 21.05
N ASN A 7 -15.62 -18.15 20.94
CA ASN A 7 -16.30 -18.21 19.63
C ASN A 7 -17.12 -16.94 19.46
N TRP A 8 -16.90 -16.23 18.37
CA TRP A 8 -17.68 -15.04 18.02
C TRP A 8 -18.51 -15.29 16.79
N THR A 9 -19.82 -15.02 16.88
CA THR A 9 -20.67 -15.04 15.69
C THR A 9 -20.31 -13.89 14.76
N VAL A 10 -20.51 -14.08 13.49
CA VAL A 10 -20.34 -13.02 12.47
C VAL A 10 -21.17 -11.79 12.85
N GLN A 11 -22.42 -11.99 13.31
CA GLN A 11 -23.27 -10.89 13.78
C GLN A 11 -22.62 -10.09 14.92
N ASN A 12 -21.99 -10.77 15.89
CA ASN A 12 -21.30 -10.08 16.98
C ASN A 12 -20.06 -9.34 16.51
N ILE A 13 -19.30 -9.90 15.56
CA ILE A 13 -18.13 -9.25 14.96
C ILE A 13 -18.54 -7.94 14.27
N VAL A 14 -19.60 -7.96 13.46
CA VAL A 14 -20.13 -6.76 12.81
C VAL A 14 -20.50 -5.70 13.87
N LYS A 15 -21.27 -6.08 14.92
CA LYS A 15 -21.62 -5.15 16.01
C LYS A 15 -20.40 -4.59 16.75
N MET A 16 -19.38 -5.40 17.01
CA MET A 16 -18.15 -4.95 17.67
C MET A 16 -17.39 -3.95 16.82
N TYR A 17 -17.38 -4.14 15.50
CA TYR A 17 -16.68 -3.27 14.56
C TYR A 17 -17.48 -1.99 14.25
N GLU A 18 -18.75 -2.09 13.89
CA GLU A 18 -19.56 -0.98 13.39
C GLU A 18 -20.22 -0.16 14.50
N ASP A 19 -20.86 -0.82 15.45
CA ASP A 19 -21.63 -0.13 16.48
C ASP A 19 -20.77 0.26 17.68
N LYS A 20 -20.10 -0.72 18.29
CA LYS A 20 -19.36 -0.53 19.54
C LYS A 20 -17.97 0.06 19.35
N LYS A 21 -17.40 -0.07 18.13
CA LYS A 21 -16.01 0.34 17.80
C LYS A 21 -14.94 -0.30 18.72
N THR A 22 -15.26 -1.48 19.29
CA THR A 22 -14.36 -2.22 20.18
C THR A 22 -13.46 -3.22 19.43
N LEU A 23 -13.71 -3.50 18.15
CA LEU A 23 -12.87 -4.34 17.29
C LEU A 23 -12.11 -3.44 16.30
N SER A 24 -10.79 -3.55 16.28
CA SER A 24 -9.92 -2.78 15.40
C SER A 24 -9.06 -3.69 14.52
N PHE A 25 -8.93 -3.31 13.26
CA PHE A 25 -8.02 -3.93 12.28
C PHE A 25 -6.73 -3.13 12.09
N ASN A 26 -6.55 -2.04 12.84
CA ASN A 26 -5.46 -1.07 12.65
C ASN A 26 -4.39 -1.19 13.73
N HIS A 27 -3.89 -2.41 13.99
CA HIS A 27 -2.70 -2.51 14.83
C HIS A 27 -1.47 -2.01 14.04
N PRO A 28 -0.56 -1.21 14.64
CA PRO A 28 0.54 -0.54 13.94
C PRO A 28 1.43 -1.46 13.11
N ILE A 29 1.65 -2.70 13.56
CA ILE A 29 2.53 -3.67 12.89
C ILE A 29 1.86 -4.46 11.74
N GLN A 30 0.57 -4.22 11.46
CA GLN A 30 -0.17 -4.96 10.43
C GLN A 30 0.04 -4.40 9.02
N ARG A 31 -0.22 -5.28 8.02
CA ARG A 31 -0.24 -4.91 6.60
C ARG A 31 -1.46 -4.05 6.24
N ALA A 32 -1.37 -3.41 5.06
CA ALA A 32 -2.51 -2.83 4.38
C ALA A 32 -3.64 -3.86 4.17
N ALA A 33 -4.88 -3.38 4.09
CA ALA A 33 -6.05 -4.20 3.83
C ALA A 33 -6.18 -4.55 2.34
N ASP A 34 -7.12 -5.49 2.04
CA ASP A 34 -7.60 -5.81 0.69
C ASP A 34 -6.56 -6.40 -0.28
N GLN A 35 -5.90 -7.47 0.18
CA GLN A 35 -4.99 -8.26 -0.65
C GLN A 35 -5.68 -9.41 -1.42
N TRP A 36 -6.93 -9.77 -1.07
CA TRP A 36 -7.63 -10.93 -1.61
C TRP A 36 -8.35 -10.63 -2.93
N THR A 37 -8.30 -11.61 -3.85
CA THR A 37 -9.12 -11.59 -5.07
C THR A 37 -10.59 -11.87 -4.73
N ASN A 38 -11.51 -11.51 -5.64
CA ASN A 38 -12.93 -11.78 -5.42
C ASN A 38 -13.21 -13.30 -5.26
N LEU A 39 -12.50 -14.15 -5.99
CA LEU A 39 -12.58 -15.59 -5.81
C LEU A 39 -12.21 -16.03 -4.38
N GLN A 40 -11.13 -15.51 -3.81
CA GLN A 40 -10.73 -15.84 -2.43
C GLN A 40 -11.76 -15.38 -1.42
N LYS A 41 -12.37 -14.20 -1.62
CA LYS A 41 -13.45 -13.67 -0.80
C LYS A 41 -14.70 -14.57 -0.88
N SER A 42 -15.07 -15.00 -2.08
CA SER A 42 -16.21 -15.88 -2.33
C SER A 42 -16.01 -17.27 -1.74
N LEU A 43 -14.80 -17.84 -1.86
CA LEU A 43 -14.45 -19.11 -1.25
C LEU A 43 -14.51 -19.06 0.29
N LEU A 44 -14.21 -17.92 0.92
CA LEU A 44 -14.40 -17.75 2.36
C LEU A 44 -15.87 -17.87 2.76
N VAL A 45 -16.77 -17.16 2.06
CA VAL A 45 -18.22 -17.21 2.31
C VAL A 45 -18.75 -18.62 2.06
N HIS A 46 -18.35 -19.25 0.96
CA HIS A 46 -18.71 -20.65 0.67
C HIS A 46 -18.24 -21.60 1.77
N SER A 47 -17.00 -21.40 2.30
CA SER A 47 -16.46 -22.22 3.39
C SER A 47 -17.28 -22.10 4.67
N MET A 48 -17.81 -20.91 5.01
CA MET A 48 -18.70 -20.73 6.16
C MET A 48 -20.00 -21.56 5.98
N LEU A 49 -20.57 -21.54 4.77
CA LEU A 49 -21.85 -22.22 4.47
C LEU A 49 -21.70 -23.73 4.31
N ALA A 50 -20.62 -24.17 3.69
CA ALA A 50 -20.32 -25.58 3.46
C ALA A 50 -19.53 -26.25 4.60
N ASN A 51 -19.33 -25.55 5.71
CA ASN A 51 -18.63 -26.02 6.90
C ASN A 51 -17.18 -26.51 6.63
N TYR A 52 -16.47 -25.87 5.67
CA TYR A 52 -15.05 -26.11 5.48
C TYR A 52 -14.23 -25.43 6.60
N PRO A 53 -13.06 -25.99 6.96
CA PRO A 53 -12.25 -25.45 8.02
C PRO A 53 -11.70 -24.05 7.66
N ILE A 54 -11.94 -23.09 8.54
CA ILE A 54 -11.39 -21.73 8.45
C ILE A 54 -10.40 -21.55 9.59
N PRO A 55 -9.16 -21.09 9.33
CA PRO A 55 -8.16 -20.88 10.38
C PRO A 55 -8.63 -19.91 11.45
N ASN A 56 -8.15 -20.11 12.68
CA ASN A 56 -8.49 -19.27 13.84
C ASN A 56 -8.13 -17.79 13.60
N ILE A 57 -8.93 -16.92 14.21
CA ILE A 57 -8.62 -15.49 14.31
C ILE A 57 -7.84 -15.24 15.60
N TYR A 58 -6.80 -14.43 15.54
CA TYR A 58 -5.97 -14.09 16.69
C TYR A 58 -6.11 -12.62 17.01
N VAL A 59 -6.44 -12.31 18.27
CA VAL A 59 -6.69 -10.94 18.72
C VAL A 59 -5.94 -10.63 20.02
N LEU A 60 -5.47 -9.40 20.14
CA LEU A 60 -5.00 -8.82 21.38
C LEU A 60 -6.21 -8.17 22.09
N ARG A 61 -6.41 -8.47 23.36
CA ARG A 61 -7.41 -7.85 24.20
C ARG A 61 -6.75 -6.86 25.15
N GLU A 62 -7.20 -5.63 25.11
CA GLU A 62 -6.72 -4.55 25.97
C GLU A 62 -7.88 -3.92 26.75
N ASP A 63 -7.62 -3.47 27.98
CA ASP A 63 -8.57 -2.71 28.76
C ASP A 63 -8.76 -1.31 28.14
N SER A 64 -10.01 -0.91 27.92
CA SER A 64 -10.29 0.42 27.36
C SER A 64 -10.34 1.52 28.43
N GLU A 65 -10.17 1.18 29.72
CA GLU A 65 -10.38 2.07 30.86
C GLU A 65 -11.81 2.64 30.95
N GLN A 66 -12.73 2.12 30.17
CA GLN A 66 -14.12 2.52 30.10
C GLN A 66 -15.02 1.44 30.75
N LEU A 67 -16.14 1.89 31.28
CA LEU A 67 -17.18 0.99 31.80
C LEU A 67 -18.44 1.10 30.94
N ASP A 68 -19.15 -0.01 30.77
CA ASP A 68 -20.46 -0.03 30.14
C ASP A 68 -21.53 0.59 31.05
N GLU A 69 -22.75 0.72 30.56
CA GLU A 69 -23.88 1.25 31.32
C GLU A 69 -24.20 0.46 32.63
N LYS A 70 -23.71 -0.77 32.72
CA LYS A 70 -23.86 -1.67 33.90
C LYS A 70 -22.61 -1.66 34.79
N GLY A 71 -21.60 -0.80 34.49
CA GLY A 71 -20.37 -0.69 35.26
C GLY A 71 -19.36 -1.82 35.00
N LYS A 72 -19.50 -2.60 33.91
CA LYS A 72 -18.55 -3.64 33.53
C LYS A 72 -17.43 -3.06 32.64
N PRO A 73 -16.19 -3.54 32.76
CA PRO A 73 -15.10 -3.09 31.90
C PRO A 73 -15.40 -3.35 30.41
N ILE A 74 -15.12 -2.36 29.59
CA ILE A 74 -15.12 -2.50 28.13
C ILE A 74 -13.70 -2.84 27.70
N PHE A 75 -13.56 -3.80 26.79
CA PHE A 75 -12.28 -4.20 26.23
C PHE A 75 -12.20 -3.86 24.76
N ASN A 76 -11.03 -3.40 24.33
CA ASN A 76 -10.69 -3.24 22.93
C ASN A 76 -10.00 -4.51 22.41
N PHE A 77 -10.33 -4.89 21.20
CA PHE A 77 -9.77 -6.06 20.53
C PHE A 77 -9.05 -5.63 19.25
N TYR A 78 -7.77 -5.93 19.16
CA TYR A 78 -6.94 -5.66 17.98
C TYR A 78 -6.64 -6.98 17.28
N VAL A 79 -7.06 -7.11 16.02
CA VAL A 79 -6.84 -8.33 15.24
C VAL A 79 -5.35 -8.44 14.90
N LEU A 80 -4.67 -9.48 15.33
CA LEU A 80 -3.26 -9.77 15.01
C LEU A 80 -3.12 -10.63 13.76
N ASP A 81 -3.97 -11.66 13.59
CA ASP A 81 -4.09 -12.43 12.35
C ASP A 81 -5.57 -12.73 12.05
N GLY A 82 -5.89 -12.85 10.76
CA GLY A 82 -7.25 -13.04 10.26
C GLY A 82 -7.95 -11.76 9.82
N LYS A 83 -7.21 -10.63 9.73
CA LYS A 83 -7.75 -9.35 9.24
C LYS A 83 -8.52 -9.52 7.92
N GLN A 84 -7.93 -10.15 6.89
CA GLN A 84 -8.58 -10.36 5.59
C GLN A 84 -9.87 -11.17 5.71
N ARG A 85 -9.89 -12.19 6.56
CA ARG A 85 -11.09 -13.01 6.80
C ARG A 85 -12.23 -12.17 7.36
N LEU A 86 -11.95 -11.38 8.39
CA LEU A 86 -12.98 -10.55 9.04
C LEU A 86 -13.41 -9.36 8.18
N THR A 87 -12.46 -8.62 7.59
CA THR A 87 -12.80 -7.45 6.76
C THR A 87 -13.61 -7.85 5.52
N ASN A 88 -13.25 -8.98 4.86
CA ASN A 88 -14.01 -9.46 3.71
C ASN A 88 -15.39 -10.01 4.11
N THR A 89 -15.53 -10.64 5.28
CA THR A 89 -16.85 -11.05 5.79
C THR A 89 -17.75 -9.84 6.05
N ILE A 90 -17.23 -8.80 6.69
CA ILE A 90 -17.97 -7.56 6.95
C ILE A 90 -18.32 -6.86 5.63
N GLY A 91 -17.36 -6.73 4.71
CA GLY A 91 -17.59 -6.12 3.41
C GLY A 91 -18.64 -6.86 2.57
N PHE A 92 -18.70 -8.20 2.64
CA PHE A 92 -19.75 -8.96 1.98
C PHE A 92 -21.14 -8.67 2.58
N ILE A 93 -21.25 -8.63 3.90
CA ILE A 93 -22.52 -8.29 4.58
C ILE A 93 -22.97 -6.87 4.22
N ASN A 94 -22.02 -5.94 4.09
CA ASN A 94 -22.29 -4.56 3.70
C ASN A 94 -22.54 -4.38 2.18
N GLY A 95 -22.49 -5.46 1.41
CA GLY A 95 -22.77 -5.40 -0.03
C GLY A 95 -21.66 -4.77 -0.86
N GLU A 96 -20.40 -4.80 -0.39
CA GLU A 96 -19.28 -4.23 -1.13
C GLU A 96 -18.90 -5.03 -2.38
N TYR A 97 -19.24 -6.32 -2.45
CA TYR A 97 -18.95 -7.18 -3.60
C TYR A 97 -19.96 -8.35 -3.69
N PRO A 98 -20.24 -8.87 -4.90
CA PRO A 98 -20.99 -10.11 -5.09
C PRO A 98 -20.06 -11.33 -4.98
N LEU A 99 -20.62 -12.50 -4.78
CA LEU A 99 -19.89 -13.76 -4.93
C LEU A 99 -19.53 -14.00 -6.42
N GLU A 100 -18.47 -14.76 -6.68
CA GLU A 100 -18.09 -15.16 -8.03
C GLU A 100 -19.17 -16.06 -8.68
N ASN A 101 -19.24 -16.02 -10.01
CA ASN A 101 -20.23 -16.78 -10.77
C ASN A 101 -19.98 -18.29 -10.76
N ASP A 102 -18.74 -18.72 -10.48
CA ASP A 102 -18.34 -20.12 -10.49
C ASP A 102 -18.33 -20.76 -9.08
N ILE A 103 -18.95 -20.11 -8.08
CA ILE A 103 -19.07 -20.67 -6.73
C ILE A 103 -20.16 -21.75 -6.72
N PRO A 104 -19.86 -22.95 -6.16
CA PRO A 104 -20.84 -24.02 -6.06
C PRO A 104 -22.07 -23.65 -5.22
N ASN A 105 -23.20 -24.26 -5.53
CA ASN A 105 -24.39 -24.19 -4.69
C ASN A 105 -24.11 -24.77 -3.30
N ILE A 106 -24.92 -24.40 -2.34
CA ILE A 106 -24.84 -24.90 -0.96
C ILE A 106 -26.15 -25.62 -0.58
N PHE A 107 -26.06 -26.49 0.40
CA PHE A 107 -27.22 -27.22 0.93
C PHE A 107 -27.43 -26.80 2.40
N ILE A 108 -28.67 -26.44 2.75
CA ILE A 108 -29.11 -26.19 4.11
C ILE A 108 -30.39 -27.03 4.32
N GLU A 109 -30.36 -27.91 5.33
CA GLU A 109 -31.49 -28.79 5.65
C GLU A 109 -32.06 -29.54 4.43
N ASP A 110 -31.18 -30.13 3.59
CA ASP A 110 -31.48 -30.85 2.35
C ASP A 110 -32.06 -29.99 1.19
N GLU A 111 -32.17 -28.68 1.35
CA GLU A 111 -32.53 -27.74 0.30
C GLU A 111 -31.27 -27.14 -0.36
N GLU A 112 -31.30 -27.10 -1.71
CA GLU A 112 -30.21 -26.51 -2.49
C GLU A 112 -30.45 -25.04 -2.73
N TYR A 113 -29.39 -24.22 -2.48
CA TYR A 113 -29.42 -22.78 -2.68
C TYR A 113 -28.30 -22.35 -3.63
N GLU A 114 -28.68 -21.62 -4.66
CA GLU A 114 -27.76 -20.94 -5.54
C GLU A 114 -27.27 -19.65 -4.88
N ILE A 115 -25.94 -19.49 -4.80
CA ILE A 115 -25.30 -18.32 -4.20
C ILE A 115 -24.40 -17.56 -5.19
N ALA A 116 -24.09 -18.15 -6.34
CA ALA A 116 -23.23 -17.60 -7.37
C ALA A 116 -23.72 -16.23 -7.87
N GLY A 117 -22.81 -15.27 -8.03
CA GLY A 117 -23.10 -13.92 -8.54
C GLY A 117 -23.92 -13.03 -7.62
N LYS A 118 -24.32 -13.49 -6.43
CA LYS A 118 -25.24 -12.74 -5.54
C LYS A 118 -24.50 -11.89 -4.51
N TYR A 119 -25.06 -10.72 -4.25
CA TYR A 119 -24.75 -9.94 -3.06
C TYR A 119 -25.42 -10.52 -1.83
N PHE A 120 -24.96 -10.17 -0.64
CA PHE A 120 -25.54 -10.65 0.62
C PHE A 120 -27.06 -10.42 0.70
N VAL A 121 -27.53 -9.26 0.28
CA VAL A 121 -28.96 -8.90 0.32
C VAL A 121 -29.83 -9.76 -0.62
N ASP A 122 -29.24 -10.30 -1.70
CA ASP A 122 -29.92 -11.10 -2.71
C ASP A 122 -29.98 -12.61 -2.35
N LEU A 123 -29.25 -13.00 -1.30
CA LEU A 123 -29.29 -14.36 -0.79
C LEU A 123 -30.62 -14.69 -0.10
N ALA A 124 -31.06 -15.94 -0.22
CA ALA A 124 -32.22 -16.44 0.53
C ALA A 124 -32.04 -16.27 2.04
N ASN A 125 -33.13 -16.03 2.77
CA ASN A 125 -33.11 -15.81 4.23
C ASN A 125 -32.37 -16.92 5.01
N PRO A 126 -32.56 -18.24 4.74
CA PRO A 126 -31.79 -19.27 5.43
C PRO A 126 -30.29 -19.12 5.24
N VAL A 127 -29.84 -18.79 4.02
CA VAL A 127 -28.42 -18.61 3.70
C VAL A 127 -27.83 -17.41 4.47
N ARG A 128 -28.53 -16.27 4.46
CA ARG A 128 -28.11 -15.08 5.23
C ARG A 128 -28.02 -15.36 6.72
N TYR A 129 -28.99 -16.12 7.25
CA TYR A 129 -29.02 -16.51 8.64
C TYR A 129 -27.82 -17.39 9.01
N GLU A 130 -27.46 -18.39 8.20
CA GLU A 130 -26.30 -19.25 8.44
C GLU A 130 -24.99 -18.46 8.40
N ILE A 131 -24.84 -17.47 7.50
CA ILE A 131 -23.67 -16.59 7.50
C ILE A 131 -23.58 -15.79 8.80
N LEU A 132 -24.68 -15.16 9.24
CA LEU A 132 -24.67 -14.31 10.44
C LEU A 132 -24.41 -15.08 11.73
N ARG A 133 -24.87 -16.34 11.81
CA ARG A 133 -24.66 -17.21 12.98
C ARG A 133 -23.35 -18.02 12.92
N TYR A 134 -22.65 -18.01 11.79
CA TYR A 134 -21.35 -18.68 11.70
C TYR A 134 -20.43 -18.20 12.82
N LYS A 135 -19.71 -19.14 13.48
CA LYS A 135 -18.85 -18.87 14.61
C LYS A 135 -17.39 -18.97 14.22
N TYR A 136 -16.67 -17.85 14.21
CA TYR A 136 -15.22 -17.86 14.15
C TYR A 136 -14.61 -18.32 15.47
N GLU A 137 -13.62 -19.20 15.41
CA GLU A 137 -12.77 -19.50 16.56
C GLU A 137 -11.77 -18.38 16.78
N ILE A 138 -11.83 -17.76 17.97
CA ILE A 138 -10.99 -16.62 18.34
C ILE A 138 -10.00 -17.06 19.41
N VAL A 139 -8.74 -16.76 19.19
CA VAL A 139 -7.68 -16.90 20.19
C VAL A 139 -7.34 -15.50 20.70
N THR A 140 -7.58 -15.25 21.98
CA THR A 140 -7.27 -13.97 22.63
C THR A 140 -5.92 -14.03 23.33
N PHE A 141 -5.18 -12.93 23.26
CA PHE A 141 -3.98 -12.68 24.06
C PHE A 141 -4.23 -11.48 24.96
N GLU A 142 -3.86 -11.59 26.23
CA GLU A 142 -4.05 -10.58 27.27
C GLU A 142 -2.76 -10.39 28.05
N ASP A 143 -2.59 -9.26 28.72
CA ASP A 143 -1.41 -8.91 29.51
C ASP A 143 -0.11 -9.08 28.69
N CYS A 144 -0.11 -8.60 27.45
CA CYS A 144 1.01 -8.67 26.54
C CYS A 144 1.85 -7.40 26.64
N THR A 145 3.16 -7.58 26.69
CA THR A 145 4.10 -6.48 26.40
C THR A 145 4.17 -6.22 24.88
N ASN A 146 4.70 -5.08 24.47
CA ASN A 146 4.92 -4.80 23.04
C ASN A 146 5.80 -5.88 22.38
N GLU A 147 6.81 -6.39 23.10
CA GLU A 147 7.69 -7.47 22.61
C GLU A 147 6.94 -8.79 22.44
N ASP A 148 6.00 -9.12 23.33
CA ASP A 148 5.12 -10.28 23.18
C ASP A 148 4.29 -10.15 21.89
N VAL A 149 3.69 -8.99 21.66
CA VAL A 149 2.86 -8.72 20.47
C VAL A 149 3.66 -8.84 19.18
N GLU A 150 4.86 -8.26 19.13
CA GLU A 150 5.78 -8.40 18.00
C GLU A 150 6.12 -9.86 17.73
N THR A 151 6.45 -10.61 18.79
CA THR A 151 6.78 -12.04 18.70
C THR A 151 5.62 -12.87 18.18
N ILE A 152 4.41 -12.63 18.71
CA ILE A 152 3.19 -13.32 18.27
C ILE A 152 2.94 -13.03 16.80
N PHE A 153 2.98 -11.75 16.40
CA PHE A 153 2.76 -11.33 15.02
C PHE A 153 3.74 -12.00 14.06
N TYR A 154 5.04 -11.98 14.39
CA TYR A 154 6.08 -12.64 13.60
C TYR A 154 5.79 -14.14 13.44
N ARG A 155 5.46 -14.85 14.52
CA ARG A 155 5.21 -16.31 14.48
C ARG A 155 3.94 -16.67 13.73
N LEU A 156 2.85 -15.89 13.84
CA LEU A 156 1.60 -16.12 13.12
C LEU A 156 1.75 -15.90 11.60
N ASN A 157 2.53 -14.91 11.20
CA ASN A 157 2.75 -14.58 9.79
C ASN A 157 3.87 -15.38 9.12
N ASN A 158 4.59 -16.20 9.86
CA ASN A 158 5.71 -17.02 9.31
C ASN A 158 5.24 -18.10 8.29
N SER A 159 3.95 -18.38 8.21
CA SER A 159 3.34 -19.29 7.21
C SER A 159 3.00 -18.61 5.86
N THR A 160 2.90 -17.29 5.83
CA THR A 160 2.74 -16.48 4.61
C THR A 160 4.00 -15.63 4.44
N VAL A 161 4.71 -15.80 3.35
CA VAL A 161 5.96 -15.05 3.10
C VAL A 161 5.63 -13.55 3.08
N LEU A 162 5.93 -12.87 4.19
CA LEU A 162 5.91 -11.41 4.25
C LEU A 162 6.98 -10.86 3.31
N THR A 163 6.69 -9.76 2.62
CA THR A 163 7.77 -9.01 1.96
C THR A 163 8.73 -8.48 3.03
N LYS A 164 10.00 -8.32 2.68
CA LYS A 164 11.00 -7.80 3.62
C LYS A 164 10.63 -6.41 4.15
N SER A 165 9.95 -5.60 3.35
CA SER A 165 9.42 -4.30 3.76
C SER A 165 8.34 -4.43 4.85
N GLN A 166 7.47 -5.43 4.76
CA GLN A 166 6.47 -5.73 5.80
C GLN A 166 7.13 -6.22 7.10
N ILE A 167 8.18 -7.05 6.96
CA ILE A 167 8.99 -7.49 8.10
C ILE A 167 9.68 -6.27 8.74
N ALA A 168 10.27 -5.37 7.95
CA ALA A 168 10.91 -4.16 8.45
C ALA A 168 9.97 -3.33 9.34
N LYS A 169 8.72 -3.10 8.92
CA LYS A 169 7.72 -2.38 9.72
C LYS A 169 7.40 -3.07 11.06
N SER A 170 7.37 -4.39 11.09
CA SER A 170 7.16 -5.12 12.35
C SER A 170 8.43 -5.13 13.23
N THR A 171 9.60 -4.96 12.63
CA THR A 171 10.89 -4.98 13.31
C THR A 171 11.18 -3.68 14.07
N VAL A 172 10.72 -2.53 13.56
CA VAL A 172 11.00 -1.21 14.18
C VAL A 172 10.35 -1.00 15.55
N GLY A 173 9.44 -1.87 15.95
CA GLY A 173 8.67 -1.74 17.21
C GLY A 173 7.37 -0.96 17.03
N VAL A 174 6.47 -1.07 18.01
CA VAL A 174 5.11 -0.52 17.93
C VAL A 174 5.11 0.99 17.76
N GLU A 175 5.90 1.72 18.56
CA GLU A 175 5.92 3.19 18.50
C GLU A 175 6.38 3.72 17.15
N LEU A 176 7.46 3.17 16.62
CA LEU A 176 7.97 3.62 15.31
C LEU A 176 7.08 3.13 14.18
N ALA A 177 6.44 1.97 14.30
CA ALA A 177 5.44 1.51 13.35
C ALA A 177 4.20 2.44 13.31
N MET A 178 3.83 3.05 14.44
CA MET A 178 2.78 4.09 14.48
C MET A 178 3.21 5.32 13.69
N LEU A 179 4.45 5.80 13.87
CA LEU A 179 4.99 6.90 13.10
C LEU A 179 5.04 6.58 11.60
N VAL A 180 5.52 5.40 11.21
CA VAL A 180 5.52 4.95 9.80
C VAL A 180 4.12 5.01 9.21
N ASN A 181 3.11 4.53 9.94
CA ASN A 181 1.71 4.61 9.49
C ASN A 181 1.22 6.06 9.36
N GLU A 182 1.53 6.92 10.34
CA GLU A 182 1.21 8.36 10.28
C GLU A 182 1.81 9.01 9.03
N LEU A 183 3.11 8.80 8.78
CA LEU A 183 3.82 9.36 7.63
C LEU A 183 3.26 8.86 6.29
N LEU A 184 2.87 7.59 6.20
CA LEU A 184 2.25 7.01 5.01
C LEU A 184 0.84 7.57 4.72
N THR A 185 0.15 8.13 5.72
CA THR A 185 -1.14 8.81 5.53
C THR A 185 -1.00 10.30 5.18
N SER A 186 0.22 10.82 5.11
CA SER A 186 0.48 12.19 4.68
C SER A 186 -0.07 12.45 3.28
N LYS A 187 -0.47 13.68 3.00
CA LYS A 187 -0.97 14.06 1.67
C LYS A 187 0.08 13.86 0.58
N PHE A 188 1.35 14.01 0.91
CA PHE A 188 2.40 13.74 -0.05
C PHE A 188 2.34 12.30 -0.59
N PHE A 189 2.18 11.29 0.27
CA PHE A 189 2.08 9.90 -0.14
C PHE A 189 0.72 9.54 -0.75
N THR A 190 -0.37 10.13 -0.27
CA THR A 190 -1.73 9.75 -0.65
C THR A 190 -2.27 10.54 -1.84
N GLU A 191 -1.88 11.80 -1.99
CA GLU A 191 -2.44 12.72 -2.98
C GLU A 191 -1.42 13.21 -4.02
N SER A 192 -0.14 13.44 -3.61
CA SER A 192 0.87 14.08 -4.48
C SER A 192 1.69 13.07 -5.28
N ALA A 193 2.19 12.03 -4.64
CA ALA A 193 3.05 11.02 -5.26
C ALA A 193 2.27 10.10 -6.23
N ASN A 194 2.97 9.67 -7.29
CA ASN A 194 2.35 8.85 -8.33
C ASN A 194 2.69 7.36 -8.14
N PHE A 195 1.88 6.67 -7.34
CA PHE A 195 1.93 5.23 -7.20
C PHE A 195 0.87 4.55 -8.08
N THR A 196 1.26 3.48 -8.77
CA THR A 196 0.32 2.61 -9.49
C THR A 196 -0.46 1.72 -8.50
N LYS A 197 -1.61 1.18 -8.92
CA LYS A 197 -2.37 0.23 -8.11
C LYS A 197 -1.54 -0.99 -7.68
N ALA A 198 -0.66 -1.49 -8.55
CA ALA A 198 0.25 -2.59 -8.23
C ALA A 198 1.26 -2.20 -7.14
N GLN A 199 1.83 -0.99 -7.21
CA GLN A 199 2.76 -0.47 -6.22
C GLN A 199 2.09 -0.25 -4.85
N LEU A 200 0.86 0.22 -4.82
CA LEU A 200 0.08 0.33 -3.58
C LEU A 200 -0.20 -1.04 -2.98
N LYS A 201 -0.55 -2.02 -3.81
CA LYS A 201 -0.78 -3.40 -3.38
C LYS A 201 0.49 -4.08 -2.86
N SER A 202 1.67 -3.77 -3.41
CA SER A 202 2.98 -4.28 -2.96
C SER A 202 3.58 -3.50 -1.79
N GLU A 203 2.86 -2.50 -1.27
CA GLU A 203 3.33 -1.60 -0.20
C GLU A 203 4.64 -0.86 -0.55
N ASP A 204 4.84 -0.52 -1.82
CA ASP A 204 5.97 0.30 -2.27
C ASP A 204 6.08 1.65 -1.54
N PRO A 205 4.99 2.37 -1.18
CA PRO A 205 5.10 3.59 -0.37
C PRO A 205 5.88 3.39 0.93
N GLN A 206 5.65 2.28 1.63
CA GLN A 206 6.37 1.94 2.85
C GLN A 206 7.86 1.69 2.59
N ARG A 207 8.19 0.96 1.51
CA ARG A 207 9.58 0.73 1.10
C ARG A 207 10.30 2.05 0.86
N VAL A 208 9.67 2.94 0.10
CA VAL A 208 10.23 4.24 -0.26
C VAL A 208 10.37 5.16 0.96
N LEU A 209 9.44 5.09 1.91
CA LEU A 209 9.56 5.84 3.17
C LEU A 209 10.81 5.39 3.95
N PHE A 210 11.04 4.08 4.10
CA PHE A 210 12.26 3.59 4.75
C PHE A 210 13.53 4.03 4.00
N GLN A 211 13.54 3.98 2.66
CA GLN A 211 14.66 4.50 1.86
C GLN A 211 14.90 5.99 2.10
N SER A 212 13.83 6.77 2.28
CA SER A 212 13.92 8.20 2.60
C SER A 212 14.50 8.43 4.00
N MET A 213 14.05 7.67 4.99
CA MET A 213 14.58 7.72 6.36
C MET A 213 16.07 7.34 6.39
N MET A 214 16.45 6.24 5.72
CA MET A 214 17.85 5.81 5.60
C MET A 214 18.73 6.91 5.00
N LEU A 215 18.26 7.58 3.95
CA LEU A 215 19.03 8.64 3.29
C LEU A 215 19.16 9.86 4.17
N LEU A 216 18.09 10.30 4.86
CA LEU A 216 18.14 11.44 5.77
C LEU A 216 19.07 11.19 6.96
N ASP A 217 19.06 9.98 7.51
CA ASP A 217 19.92 9.64 8.65
C ASP A 217 21.42 9.60 8.26
N ASP A 218 21.71 9.23 7.00
CA ASP A 218 23.10 9.07 6.53
C ASP A 218 23.70 10.35 5.94
N ILE A 219 22.88 11.28 5.44
CA ILE A 219 23.37 12.47 4.75
C ILE A 219 24.02 13.48 5.70
N TYR A 220 23.78 13.37 7.01
CA TYR A 220 24.34 14.22 8.06
C TYR A 220 25.48 13.58 8.85
N VAL A 221 25.97 12.43 8.40
CA VAL A 221 27.12 11.74 8.99
C VAL A 221 28.36 12.10 8.19
N ASP A 222 29.48 12.38 8.86
CA ASP A 222 30.74 12.76 8.24
C ASP A 222 31.21 11.76 7.15
N ASP A 223 30.88 10.47 7.35
CA ASP A 223 31.14 9.42 6.36
C ASP A 223 29.80 8.85 5.85
N PHE A 224 29.51 8.99 4.56
CA PHE A 224 28.34 8.40 3.93
C PHE A 224 28.42 6.87 3.96
N THR A 225 27.60 6.23 4.81
CA THR A 225 27.70 4.81 5.16
C THR A 225 26.62 3.95 4.49
N LEU A 226 25.66 4.55 3.80
CA LEU A 226 24.58 3.85 3.10
C LEU A 226 25.13 2.84 2.10
N LYS A 227 24.76 1.56 2.27
CA LYS A 227 25.23 0.48 1.39
C LYS A 227 24.45 0.43 0.09
N ASP A 228 23.12 0.46 0.18
CA ASP A 228 22.19 0.41 -0.95
C ASP A 228 20.74 0.61 -0.45
N PHE A 229 19.77 0.59 -1.38
CA PHE A 229 18.33 0.61 -1.07
C PHE A 229 17.66 -0.77 -1.23
N SER A 230 18.42 -1.86 -1.06
CA SER A 230 17.86 -3.20 -1.14
C SER A 230 16.93 -3.51 0.03
N GLU A 231 16.08 -4.50 -0.15
CA GLU A 231 15.18 -4.95 0.91
C GLU A 231 15.92 -5.51 2.13
N ASN A 232 17.14 -6.05 1.95
CA ASN A 232 17.97 -6.52 3.06
C ASN A 232 18.49 -5.32 3.87
N THR A 233 19.04 -4.31 3.20
CA THR A 233 19.54 -3.10 3.86
C THR A 233 18.41 -2.36 4.60
N ILE A 234 17.20 -2.30 4.02
CA ILE A 234 16.01 -1.75 4.72
C ILE A 234 15.70 -2.56 5.99
N LEU A 235 15.80 -3.88 5.94
CA LEU A 235 15.54 -4.72 7.11
C LEU A 235 16.60 -4.53 8.20
N ASP A 236 17.88 -4.47 7.82
CA ASP A 236 19.00 -4.20 8.73
C ASP A 236 18.86 -2.82 9.38
N TYR A 237 18.50 -1.80 8.58
CA TYR A 237 18.22 -0.46 9.08
C TYR A 237 17.04 -0.45 10.06
N ALA A 238 15.91 -1.09 9.72
CA ALA A 238 14.75 -1.19 10.60
C ALA A 238 15.11 -1.83 11.96
N ALA A 239 16.00 -2.83 11.95
CA ALA A 239 16.50 -3.45 13.19
C ALA A 239 17.40 -2.49 13.98
N SER A 240 18.24 -1.70 13.31
CA SER A 240 19.15 -0.76 13.96
C SER A 240 18.45 0.42 14.63
N ILE A 241 17.35 0.93 14.04
CA ILE A 241 16.59 2.07 14.58
C ILE A 241 15.52 1.66 15.61
N LYS A 242 15.33 0.36 15.84
CA LYS A 242 14.37 -0.14 16.84
C LYS A 242 14.63 0.50 18.21
N ASN A 243 13.65 1.24 18.72
CA ASN A 243 13.71 1.98 20.00
C ASN A 243 14.84 3.04 20.08
N GLN A 244 15.47 3.39 18.97
CA GLN A 244 16.58 4.35 18.92
C GLN A 244 16.31 5.56 18.02
N TYR A 245 15.19 5.56 17.27
CA TYR A 245 14.79 6.66 16.40
C TYR A 245 14.32 7.85 17.26
N ASP A 246 15.19 8.83 17.40
CA ASP A 246 15.00 9.93 18.33
C ASP A 246 14.02 11.00 17.82
N GLU A 247 13.72 11.98 18.68
CA GLU A 247 12.76 13.05 18.33
C GLU A 247 13.30 13.95 17.21
N LYS A 248 14.62 14.16 17.11
CA LYS A 248 15.23 14.95 16.04
C LYS A 248 15.00 14.28 14.69
N GLN A 249 15.28 12.99 14.59
CA GLN A 249 15.05 12.20 13.38
C GLN A 249 13.56 12.16 13.00
N ARG A 250 12.66 11.98 13.99
CA ARG A 250 11.20 12.02 13.79
C ARG A 250 10.73 13.37 13.22
N ASN A 251 11.24 14.47 13.78
CA ASN A 251 10.88 15.81 13.32
C ASN A 251 11.45 16.11 11.93
N LEU A 252 12.64 15.61 11.62
CA LEU A 252 13.29 15.80 10.33
C LEU A 252 12.42 15.21 9.19
N ILE A 253 12.08 13.94 9.28
CA ILE A 253 11.24 13.27 8.25
C ILE A 253 9.83 13.89 8.16
N LYS A 254 9.22 14.26 9.31
CA LYS A 254 7.91 14.94 9.31
C LYS A 254 7.97 16.28 8.60
N SER A 255 8.95 17.12 8.95
CA SER A 255 9.12 18.45 8.35
C SER A 255 9.40 18.36 6.84
N ALA A 256 10.21 17.40 6.41
CA ALA A 256 10.47 17.18 4.98
C ALA A 256 9.20 16.80 4.22
N LEU A 257 8.36 15.92 4.77
CA LEU A 257 7.09 15.55 4.14
C LEU A 257 6.08 16.71 4.14
N GLU A 258 5.98 17.47 5.22
CA GLU A 258 5.13 18.68 5.28
C GLU A 258 5.58 19.75 4.28
N PHE A 259 6.89 19.89 4.06
CA PHE A 259 7.43 20.77 3.02
C PHE A 259 6.98 20.30 1.63
N LEU A 260 7.10 19.00 1.35
CA LEU A 260 6.70 18.41 0.08
C LEU A 260 5.17 18.49 -0.16
N GLU A 261 4.34 18.35 0.87
CA GLU A 261 2.89 18.57 0.77
C GLU A 261 2.55 20.01 0.32
N LYS A 262 3.28 20.99 0.86
CA LYS A 262 3.12 22.40 0.46
C LYS A 262 3.65 22.67 -0.94
N ALA A 263 4.73 21.99 -1.34
CA ALA A 263 5.28 22.10 -2.69
C ALA A 263 4.36 21.42 -3.73
N PHE A 264 3.78 20.28 -3.41
CA PHE A 264 2.97 19.47 -4.30
C PHE A 264 1.56 19.22 -3.76
N PRO A 265 0.67 20.22 -3.78
CA PRO A 265 -0.69 20.10 -3.22
C PRO A 265 -1.63 19.22 -4.05
N GLN A 266 -1.19 18.75 -5.22
CA GLN A 266 -1.95 17.92 -6.13
C GLN A 266 -1.04 16.82 -6.71
N LYS A 267 -1.66 15.76 -7.27
CA LYS A 267 -0.92 14.65 -7.88
C LYS A 267 -0.02 15.14 -9.00
N ASP A 268 1.25 14.76 -8.89
CA ASP A 268 2.25 14.97 -9.93
C ASP A 268 2.71 13.61 -10.49
N LYS A 269 2.43 13.38 -11.79
CA LYS A 269 2.76 12.12 -12.47
C LYS A 269 4.25 11.84 -12.58
N GLU A 270 5.09 12.86 -12.48
CA GLU A 270 6.55 12.74 -12.50
C GLU A 270 7.12 12.34 -11.12
N ILE A 271 6.38 12.50 -10.02
CA ILE A 271 6.81 12.04 -8.70
C ILE A 271 6.62 10.53 -8.58
N ARG A 272 7.51 9.75 -9.21
CA ARG A 272 7.52 8.29 -9.12
C ARG A 272 8.36 7.82 -7.94
N LYS A 273 8.15 6.57 -7.50
CA LYS A 273 8.81 5.97 -6.34
C LYS A 273 10.35 6.18 -6.28
N VAL A 274 11.03 6.16 -7.41
CA VAL A 274 12.49 6.30 -7.48
C VAL A 274 12.98 7.72 -7.12
N HIS A 275 12.11 8.72 -7.27
CA HIS A 275 12.43 10.12 -7.00
C HIS A 275 12.19 10.51 -5.55
N ILE A 276 11.29 9.80 -4.83
CA ILE A 276 10.82 10.21 -3.52
C ILE A 276 11.95 10.35 -2.48
N PRO A 277 12.90 9.40 -2.34
CA PRO A 277 13.99 9.60 -1.39
C PRO A 277 14.84 10.84 -1.69
N MET A 278 15.04 11.14 -2.97
CA MET A 278 15.77 12.33 -3.39
C MET A 278 15.01 13.62 -3.09
N LEU A 279 13.69 13.63 -3.32
CA LEU A 279 12.84 14.78 -3.01
C LEU A 279 12.74 15.03 -1.51
N VAL A 280 12.68 13.98 -0.68
CA VAL A 280 12.69 14.10 0.78
C VAL A 280 14.00 14.68 1.26
N MET A 281 15.14 14.22 0.76
CA MET A 281 16.46 14.78 1.04
C MET A 281 16.54 16.25 0.63
N LEU A 282 16.12 16.61 -0.59
CA LEU A 282 16.14 17.98 -1.07
C LEU A 282 15.17 18.89 -0.31
N ALA A 283 14.04 18.37 0.18
CA ALA A 283 13.12 19.15 1.00
C ALA A 283 13.79 19.59 2.32
N ASP A 284 14.52 18.68 2.96
CA ASP A 284 15.30 19.01 4.13
C ASP A 284 16.43 20.00 3.81
N PHE A 285 17.21 19.76 2.76
CA PHE A 285 18.23 20.69 2.29
C PHE A 285 17.64 22.08 2.00
N SER A 286 16.47 22.15 1.35
CA SER A 286 15.76 23.41 1.05
C SER A 286 15.39 24.20 2.29
N MET A 287 14.94 23.53 3.35
CA MET A 287 14.63 24.18 4.63
C MET A 287 15.88 24.77 5.28
N ASN A 288 17.02 24.10 5.17
CA ASN A 288 18.29 24.55 5.73
C ASN A 288 18.85 25.78 5.00
N VAL A 289 18.57 25.94 3.70
CA VAL A 289 18.97 27.09 2.87
C VAL A 289 17.84 28.10 2.63
N ASP A 290 16.74 28.02 3.39
CA ASP A 290 15.56 28.90 3.36
C ASP A 290 14.84 28.99 2.01
N VAL A 291 14.93 27.99 1.14
CA VAL A 291 14.13 27.91 -0.08
C VAL A 291 12.69 27.51 0.28
N LYS A 292 11.72 28.22 -0.32
CA LYS A 292 10.30 27.99 -0.02
C LYS A 292 9.69 26.87 -0.88
N PRO A 293 8.62 26.18 -0.42
CA PRO A 293 7.99 25.10 -1.18
C PRO A 293 7.56 25.47 -2.61
N LEU A 294 7.14 26.73 -2.84
CA LEU A 294 6.76 27.18 -4.17
C LEU A 294 7.97 27.26 -5.13
N GLU A 295 9.12 27.72 -4.63
CA GLU A 295 10.34 27.80 -5.45
C GLU A 295 10.90 26.40 -5.73
N PHE A 296 10.82 25.50 -4.74
CA PHE A 296 11.12 24.08 -4.92
C PHE A 296 10.26 23.45 -6.02
N ARG A 297 8.95 23.72 -6.03
CA ARG A 297 8.05 23.24 -7.08
C ARG A 297 8.42 23.77 -8.45
N LYS A 298 8.73 25.07 -8.58
CA LYS A 298 9.16 25.65 -9.86
C LYS A 298 10.44 25.01 -10.39
N TRP A 299 11.41 24.73 -9.50
CA TRP A 299 12.58 23.97 -9.88
C TRP A 299 12.22 22.57 -10.38
N TRP A 300 11.34 21.84 -9.67
CA TRP A 300 10.93 20.50 -10.09
C TRP A 300 10.25 20.51 -11.46
N GLU A 301 9.37 21.48 -11.71
CA GLU A 301 8.74 21.69 -13.02
C GLU A 301 9.80 21.97 -14.11
N TYR A 302 10.81 22.80 -13.82
CA TYR A 302 11.96 23.04 -14.73
C TYR A 302 12.76 21.73 -14.94
N PHE A 303 13.16 21.06 -13.86
CA PHE A 303 13.97 19.85 -13.91
C PHE A 303 13.34 18.74 -14.76
N THR A 304 12.04 18.54 -14.62
CA THR A 304 11.32 17.46 -15.32
C THR A 304 10.98 17.75 -16.76
N ASN A 305 10.98 19.02 -17.20
CA ASN A 305 10.57 19.42 -18.55
C ASN A 305 11.69 20.03 -19.39
N GLU A 306 12.60 20.81 -18.80
CA GLU A 306 13.52 21.67 -19.53
C GLU A 306 15.00 21.41 -19.22
N ASP A 307 15.33 20.85 -18.07
CA ASP A 307 16.71 20.66 -17.63
C ASP A 307 17.42 19.57 -18.44
N LYS A 308 18.56 19.90 -19.01
CA LYS A 308 19.41 18.96 -19.76
C LYS A 308 19.93 17.81 -18.87
N LEU A 309 20.14 18.08 -17.57
CA LEU A 309 20.61 17.09 -16.61
C LEU A 309 19.58 15.99 -16.32
N LEU A 310 18.31 16.17 -16.74
CA LEU A 310 17.29 15.12 -16.62
C LEU A 310 17.68 13.83 -17.35
N ALA A 311 18.32 13.94 -18.51
CA ALA A 311 18.77 12.77 -19.29
C ALA A 311 19.83 11.97 -18.52
N ASP A 312 20.79 12.65 -17.91
CA ASP A 312 21.83 12.05 -17.07
C ASP A 312 21.24 11.44 -15.79
N TYR A 313 20.36 12.15 -15.12
CA TYR A 313 19.64 11.66 -13.95
C TYR A 313 18.86 10.36 -14.25
N LYS A 314 18.16 10.29 -15.37
CA LYS A 314 17.39 9.11 -15.80
C LYS A 314 18.25 7.86 -15.96
N GLN A 315 19.55 7.98 -16.28
CA GLN A 315 20.47 6.83 -16.36
C GLN A 315 20.64 6.13 -15.01
N PHE A 316 20.50 6.88 -13.91
CA PHE A 316 20.57 6.37 -12.55
C PHE A 316 19.21 5.90 -11.99
N CYS A 317 18.10 6.13 -12.72
CA CYS A 317 16.75 5.69 -12.36
C CYS A 317 16.35 4.34 -12.98
N SER A 318 17.18 3.77 -13.86
CA SER A 318 16.93 2.53 -14.59
C SER A 318 17.17 1.27 -13.74
N SER A 319 17.28 0.10 -14.38
CA SER A 319 17.58 -1.18 -13.73
C SER A 319 18.73 -1.07 -12.72
N GLY A 320 18.57 -1.69 -11.55
CA GLY A 320 19.55 -1.59 -10.46
C GLY A 320 19.50 -0.27 -9.68
N SER A 321 18.44 0.51 -9.78
CA SER A 321 18.27 1.83 -9.11
C SER A 321 18.46 1.80 -7.59
N THR A 322 18.46 0.63 -6.96
CA THR A 322 18.73 0.44 -5.53
C THR A 322 20.22 0.36 -5.19
N ARG A 323 21.11 0.21 -6.17
CA ARG A 323 22.56 0.11 -5.95
C ARG A 323 23.15 1.45 -5.54
N LEU A 324 24.23 1.41 -4.75
CA LEU A 324 24.91 2.60 -4.22
C LEU A 324 25.37 3.56 -5.33
N ASP A 325 25.97 3.05 -6.39
CA ASP A 325 26.42 3.87 -7.53
C ASP A 325 25.26 4.64 -8.19
N LYS A 326 24.08 4.01 -8.27
CA LYS A 326 22.87 4.64 -8.79
C LYS A 326 22.26 5.66 -7.82
N ILE A 327 22.34 5.41 -6.52
CA ILE A 327 21.88 6.34 -5.49
C ILE A 327 22.78 7.59 -5.51
N LYS A 328 24.09 7.43 -5.44
CA LYS A 328 25.07 8.52 -5.49
C LYS A 328 24.91 9.35 -6.78
N GLY A 329 24.73 8.69 -7.93
CA GLY A 329 24.48 9.38 -9.20
C GLY A 329 23.22 10.24 -9.19
N ARG A 330 22.12 9.73 -8.60
CA ARG A 330 20.89 10.54 -8.45
C ARG A 330 21.09 11.73 -7.52
N ILE A 331 21.76 11.54 -6.39
CA ILE A 331 22.05 12.63 -5.46
C ILE A 331 22.88 13.70 -6.13
N ALA A 332 24.00 13.33 -6.75
CA ALA A 332 24.92 14.27 -7.39
C ALA A 332 24.24 15.12 -8.47
N ILE A 333 23.53 14.47 -9.39
CA ILE A 333 22.90 15.18 -10.53
C ILE A 333 21.71 16.03 -10.08
N ILE A 334 20.89 15.54 -9.15
CA ILE A 334 19.72 16.31 -8.69
C ILE A 334 20.13 17.51 -7.83
N LEU A 335 21.17 17.37 -7.01
CA LEU A 335 21.77 18.50 -6.28
C LEU A 335 22.37 19.53 -7.23
N LYS A 336 23.09 19.09 -8.27
CA LYS A 336 23.66 19.99 -9.27
C LYS A 336 22.58 20.84 -9.95
N SER A 337 21.52 20.21 -10.42
CA SER A 337 20.39 20.93 -11.01
C SER A 337 19.74 21.88 -10.03
N TYR A 338 19.50 21.41 -8.81
CA TYR A 338 18.82 22.18 -7.76
C TYR A 338 19.62 23.41 -7.35
N CYS A 339 20.90 23.24 -7.03
CA CYS A 339 21.77 24.33 -6.61
C CYS A 339 21.95 25.37 -7.71
N TRP A 340 22.14 24.93 -8.96
CA TRP A 340 22.21 25.83 -10.10
C TRP A 340 20.92 26.66 -10.27
N TYR A 341 19.77 26.02 -10.18
CA TYR A 341 18.48 26.71 -10.36
C TYR A 341 18.17 27.72 -9.24
N GLN A 342 18.53 27.38 -8.00
CA GLN A 342 18.27 28.22 -6.83
C GLN A 342 19.37 29.27 -6.58
N ASP A 343 20.44 29.29 -7.38
CA ASP A 343 21.62 30.16 -7.20
C ASP A 343 22.25 30.00 -5.80
N ILE A 344 22.46 28.75 -5.38
CA ILE A 344 23.11 28.37 -4.11
C ILE A 344 24.33 27.49 -4.36
N ASP A 345 25.28 27.53 -3.43
CA ASP A 345 26.51 26.74 -3.53
C ASP A 345 26.19 25.24 -3.45
N TYR A 346 26.91 24.44 -4.23
CA TYR A 346 26.84 23.00 -4.18
C TYR A 346 27.50 22.49 -2.88
N PRO A 347 26.90 21.53 -2.12
CA PRO A 347 27.46 21.04 -0.86
C PRO A 347 28.85 20.44 -1.05
N GLU A 348 29.84 20.90 -0.24
CA GLU A 348 31.25 20.49 -0.37
C GLU A 348 31.42 18.97 -0.19
N GLU A 349 30.67 18.36 0.70
CA GLU A 349 30.70 16.92 0.98
C GLU A 349 30.30 16.05 -0.22
N TRP A 350 29.62 16.61 -1.22
CA TRP A 350 29.17 15.91 -2.43
C TRP A 350 29.99 16.25 -3.69
N LEU A 351 30.99 17.14 -3.62
CA LEU A 351 31.79 17.57 -4.77
C LEU A 351 32.57 16.41 -5.39
N GLU A 352 33.27 15.61 -4.58
CA GLU A 352 34.01 14.42 -5.07
C GLU A 352 33.10 13.43 -5.76
N THR A 353 31.92 13.17 -5.16
CA THR A 353 30.91 12.29 -5.77
C THR A 353 30.41 12.85 -7.11
N LEU A 354 30.21 14.17 -7.22
CA LEU A 354 29.79 14.80 -8.46
C LEU A 354 30.86 14.64 -9.54
N GLU A 355 32.13 14.90 -9.25
CA GLU A 355 33.24 14.72 -10.18
C GLU A 355 33.35 13.27 -10.69
N GLU A 356 33.24 12.29 -9.79
CA GLU A 356 33.22 10.86 -10.18
C GLU A 356 32.04 10.50 -11.10
N VAL A 357 30.85 11.06 -10.82
CA VAL A 357 29.65 10.81 -11.62
C VAL A 357 29.75 11.44 -12.99
N GLU A 358 30.26 12.67 -13.08
CA GLU A 358 30.46 13.36 -14.35
C GLU A 358 31.52 12.66 -15.23
N ALA A 359 32.64 12.25 -14.64
CA ALA A 359 33.67 11.48 -15.37
C ALA A 359 33.11 10.19 -15.96
N LYS A 360 32.26 9.45 -15.20
CA LYS A 360 31.60 8.22 -15.71
C LYS A 360 30.59 8.51 -16.82
N LEU A 361 29.87 9.62 -16.76
CA LEU A 361 28.96 10.03 -17.84
C LEU A 361 29.67 10.40 -19.09
N GLU A 362 30.81 11.14 -18.99
CA GLU A 362 31.65 11.49 -20.13
C GLU A 362 32.31 10.26 -20.80
N GLU A 363 32.83 9.31 -20.00
CA GLU A 363 33.39 8.06 -20.51
C GLU A 363 32.34 7.28 -21.31
N LYS A 364 31.15 7.15 -20.77
CA LYS A 364 30.05 6.47 -21.44
C LYS A 364 29.59 7.17 -22.71
N ALA A 365 29.57 8.51 -22.72
CA ALA A 365 29.25 9.28 -23.91
C ALA A 365 30.27 9.03 -25.01
N LYS A 366 31.59 9.01 -24.70
CA LYS A 366 32.69 8.70 -25.64
C LYS A 366 32.59 7.27 -26.18
N GLU A 367 32.21 6.29 -25.32
CA GLU A 367 32.00 4.91 -25.77
C GLU A 367 30.83 4.81 -26.77
N MET A 368 29.74 5.54 -26.53
CA MET A 368 28.57 5.55 -27.41
C MET A 368 28.90 6.23 -28.77
N GLU A 369 29.70 7.31 -28.78
CA GLU A 369 30.17 7.95 -30.00
C GLU A 369 31.14 7.05 -30.80
N ALA A 370 31.97 6.25 -30.12
CA ALA A 370 32.92 5.33 -30.78
C ALA A 370 32.24 4.10 -31.42
N VAL A 371 30.99 3.81 -31.08
CA VAL A 371 30.19 2.66 -31.60
C VAL A 371 29.35 3.04 -32.81
N VAL A 372 29.29 4.33 -33.22
CA VAL A 372 28.61 4.72 -34.45
C VAL A 372 29.57 4.37 -35.62
N PRO A 373 29.30 3.36 -36.47
CA PRO A 373 30.15 3.09 -37.64
C PRO A 373 30.01 4.25 -38.63
N GLU A 374 31.16 4.71 -39.16
CA GLU A 374 31.20 5.49 -40.38
C GLU A 374 30.51 4.74 -41.53
N GLN A 375 29.22 4.99 -41.70
CA GLN A 375 28.49 4.63 -42.92
C GLN A 375 27.77 5.86 -43.44
N GLU A 376 28.58 6.78 -44.02
CA GLU A 376 28.13 7.73 -45.05
C GLU A 376 29.34 8.41 -45.69
N ALA A 377 30.02 7.69 -46.56
CA ALA A 377 30.78 8.32 -47.65
C ALA A 377 31.24 7.26 -48.65
N ALA A 378 30.38 6.89 -49.56
CA ALA A 378 30.68 6.42 -50.95
C ALA A 378 29.39 5.80 -51.51
N ASP A 379 28.67 6.41 -52.36
CA ASP A 379 28.87 6.29 -53.81
C ASP A 379 27.70 7.00 -54.52
N ASP A 380 28.03 8.08 -55.13
CA ASP A 380 27.22 8.73 -56.15
C ASP A 380 27.53 8.04 -57.47
N SER A 381 26.70 7.08 -57.88
CA SER A 381 26.64 6.68 -59.29
C SER A 381 25.21 6.24 -59.65
N PHE A 382 24.59 7.15 -60.39
CA PHE A 382 23.40 6.98 -61.18
C PHE A 382 23.47 5.72 -62.07
N SER A 383 22.42 4.86 -62.04
CA SER A 383 21.96 4.16 -63.26
C SER A 383 20.48 3.84 -63.09
N GLU A 384 19.68 4.52 -63.90
CA GLU A 384 18.29 4.17 -64.20
C GLU A 384 18.22 2.81 -64.90
N GLU A 385 17.29 1.94 -64.50
CA GLU A 385 16.50 1.11 -65.42
C GLU A 385 15.28 0.50 -64.69
N PRO A 386 14.22 -0.03 -65.39
CA PRO A 386 12.86 0.41 -65.12
C PRO A 386 11.95 -0.65 -64.49
N PHE A 387 10.85 -0.15 -64.05
CA PHE A 387 9.62 -0.81 -63.58
C PHE A 387 9.22 -2.09 -64.34
N THR A 388 8.95 -3.18 -63.60
CA THR A 388 7.93 -4.17 -64.00
C THR A 388 7.12 -4.59 -62.77
N GLU A 389 5.81 -4.39 -62.93
CA GLU A 389 4.76 -4.91 -62.06
C GLU A 389 4.69 -6.44 -62.12
N GLU A 390 4.60 -7.11 -61.03
CA GLU A 390 3.83 -8.34 -60.87
C GLU A 390 3.26 -8.45 -59.46
N LYS A 391 1.98 -8.63 -59.41
CA LYS A 391 1.11 -8.97 -58.25
C LYS A 391 0.88 -10.47 -58.17
N PRO A 392 0.16 -11.00 -57.22
CA PRO A 392 0.60 -11.59 -55.94
C PRO A 392 0.20 -13.07 -55.84
N GLU A 393 0.74 -13.80 -54.92
CA GLU A 393 0.09 -15.04 -54.42
C GLU A 393 0.08 -15.11 -52.89
N GLU A 394 -1.12 -15.40 -52.43
CA GLU A 394 -1.51 -15.65 -51.04
C GLU A 394 -0.84 -16.90 -50.45
N LYS A 395 -0.47 -16.84 -49.18
CA LYS A 395 -0.66 -17.96 -48.25
C LYS A 395 -0.88 -17.45 -46.83
N MET A 396 -2.02 -17.91 -46.30
CA MET A 396 -2.45 -17.85 -44.88
C MET A 396 -1.47 -18.58 -43.97
N ASP A 397 -1.29 -18.04 -42.77
CA ASP A 397 -1.61 -18.71 -41.48
C ASP A 397 -1.24 -17.79 -40.32
N SER A 398 -2.22 -17.41 -39.59
CA SER A 398 -2.63 -17.59 -38.20
C SER A 398 -1.80 -16.94 -37.08
N GLU A 399 -2.60 -16.31 -36.21
CA GLU A 399 -2.53 -16.13 -34.77
C GLU A 399 -2.05 -14.76 -34.21
N ASP A 400 -3.06 -14.05 -33.81
CA ASP A 400 -3.35 -13.39 -32.52
C ASP A 400 -2.34 -12.40 -31.91
N THR A 401 -2.71 -11.15 -31.98
CA THR A 401 -2.78 -10.26 -30.78
C THR A 401 -3.67 -9.05 -31.08
N MET A 402 -4.78 -8.98 -30.39
CA MET A 402 -5.70 -7.82 -30.40
C MET A 402 -5.16 -6.72 -29.47
N SER A 403 -5.01 -5.54 -30.00
CA SER A 403 -4.93 -4.28 -29.26
C SER A 403 -6.28 -3.57 -29.27
N GLU A 404 -6.81 -3.29 -28.08
CA GLU A 404 -7.99 -2.43 -27.91
C GLU A 404 -7.56 -0.96 -28.02
N GLU A 405 -8.13 -0.28 -28.99
CA GLU A 405 -8.37 1.17 -28.96
C GLU A 405 -9.64 1.51 -29.73
N ASP A 406 -10.41 2.43 -29.12
CA ASP A 406 -11.49 3.25 -29.67
C ASP A 406 -12.91 2.67 -29.82
N MET A 407 -13.78 3.07 -28.89
CA MET A 407 -15.10 3.60 -29.23
C MET A 407 -15.61 4.60 -28.19
N GLU A 408 -15.41 5.90 -28.49
CA GLU A 408 -16.27 6.98 -28.01
C GLU A 408 -17.63 6.91 -28.72
N GLN A 409 -18.73 7.02 -27.97
CA GLN A 409 -19.95 7.72 -28.39
C GLN A 409 -20.73 8.20 -27.17
N LYS A 410 -20.88 9.52 -27.07
CA LYS A 410 -21.87 10.30 -26.32
C LYS A 410 -23.07 10.59 -27.22
N PRO A 411 -24.07 11.35 -26.74
CA PRO A 411 -25.17 11.04 -25.79
C PRO A 411 -26.53 11.34 -26.41
N ASP A 412 -27.62 11.12 -25.71
CA ASP A 412 -28.84 11.96 -25.84
C ASP A 412 -29.67 11.98 -24.55
N GLU A 413 -30.14 13.20 -24.27
CA GLU A 413 -30.97 13.69 -23.18
C GLU A 413 -32.43 13.23 -23.28
N ALA A 414 -33.08 13.12 -22.13
CA ALA A 414 -34.40 13.64 -21.74
C ALA A 414 -34.86 12.83 -20.51
N GLY A 415 -34.99 13.37 -19.34
CA GLY A 415 -36.04 14.31 -18.95
C GLY A 415 -37.22 13.54 -18.36
N GLU A 416 -37.35 13.56 -17.00
CA GLU A 416 -38.57 13.93 -16.31
C GLU A 416 -38.49 13.66 -14.81
N GLU A 417 -38.71 14.72 -14.10
CA GLU A 417 -38.95 14.78 -12.66
C GLU A 417 -40.26 14.07 -12.30
N THR A 418 -40.27 13.32 -11.21
CA THR A 418 -41.47 13.27 -10.35
C THR A 418 -41.08 13.02 -8.89
N SER A 419 -41.71 13.85 -8.10
CA SER A 419 -41.64 14.12 -6.68
C SER A 419 -41.85 12.95 -5.76
N ALA A 420 -41.25 13.14 -4.55
CA ALA A 420 -41.56 12.49 -3.29
C ALA A 420 -43.07 12.51 -2.97
N ASP A 421 -43.51 11.46 -2.29
CA ASP A 421 -44.17 11.51 -1.02
C ASP A 421 -44.80 10.15 -0.65
N ASP A 422 -44.64 9.85 0.63
CA ASP A 422 -45.61 9.08 1.41
C ASP A 422 -45.68 7.54 1.24
N ILE A 423 -45.04 6.81 2.15
CA ILE A 423 -45.69 5.67 2.84
C ILE A 423 -45.13 5.59 4.26
N GLY A 424 -45.87 6.11 5.17
CA GLY A 424 -45.73 5.88 6.62
C GLY A 424 -46.28 4.54 7.05
N GLU A 425 -45.72 4.10 8.19
CA GLU A 425 -46.33 3.31 9.24
C GLU A 425 -47.10 2.02 8.89
N HIS A 426 -46.49 0.90 9.23
CA HIS A 426 -47.10 -0.17 10.05
C HIS A 426 -46.06 -1.29 10.28
N LEU A 427 -45.45 -1.31 11.44
CA LEU A 427 -44.93 -2.53 12.04
C LEU A 427 -45.42 -2.61 13.49
N SER A 428 -46.38 -3.51 13.66
CA SER A 428 -46.97 -3.91 14.91
C SER A 428 -45.95 -4.63 15.81
N GLU A 429 -46.07 -4.33 17.07
CA GLU A 429 -45.49 -4.99 18.24
C GLU A 429 -45.67 -6.52 18.19
N GLY A 430 -44.58 -7.24 18.43
CA GLY A 430 -44.57 -8.70 18.57
C GLY A 430 -43.46 -9.16 19.49
N ASN A 431 -43.84 -9.31 20.78
CA ASN A 431 -43.31 -10.16 21.84
C ASN A 431 -41.78 -10.29 22.03
N GLU A 432 -41.31 -9.63 23.08
CA GLU A 432 -40.16 -10.00 23.88
C GLU A 432 -40.39 -11.38 24.52
N GLU A 433 -39.71 -12.42 24.10
CA GLU A 433 -39.48 -13.62 24.92
C GLU A 433 -38.07 -13.55 25.48
N ASP A 434 -38.02 -13.52 26.79
CA ASP A 434 -36.87 -13.57 27.69
C ASP A 434 -35.93 -14.74 27.32
N ILE A 435 -34.76 -14.46 26.79
CA ILE A 435 -33.64 -15.40 26.84
C ILE A 435 -32.77 -15.02 28.03
N GLN A 436 -32.91 -15.82 29.10
CA GLN A 436 -32.12 -15.75 30.32
C GLN A 436 -30.63 -15.83 30.01
N ASP A 437 -29.95 -14.79 30.42
CA ASP A 437 -28.51 -14.64 30.45
C ASP A 437 -27.92 -15.57 31.52
N GLU A 438 -27.33 -16.71 31.15
CA GLU A 438 -26.56 -17.55 32.05
C GLU A 438 -25.26 -16.80 32.40
N SER A 439 -25.31 -16.11 33.52
CA SER A 439 -24.16 -15.49 34.18
C SER A 439 -23.15 -16.56 34.59
N TRP A 440 -21.98 -16.54 33.95
CA TRP A 440 -20.82 -17.29 34.37
C TRP A 440 -20.34 -16.83 35.76
N ASN A 441 -20.34 -17.74 36.72
CA ASN A 441 -19.86 -17.54 38.11
C ASN A 441 -18.44 -18.16 38.22
N PRO A 442 -17.39 -17.42 38.62
CA PRO A 442 -16.02 -17.92 38.68
C PRO A 442 -15.63 -18.67 39.96
N ASP A 443 -16.55 -18.94 40.88
CA ASP A 443 -16.24 -19.66 42.11
C ASP A 443 -16.91 -21.03 42.13
N LEU A 444 -16.19 -22.07 41.78
CA LEU A 444 -16.20 -23.40 42.35
C LEU A 444 -14.92 -24.15 41.95
N GLY A 445 -13.96 -24.11 42.86
CA GLY A 445 -12.77 -24.93 42.82
C GLY A 445 -13.03 -26.38 43.18
N ASN A 446 -12.31 -27.25 42.61
CA ASN A 446 -11.45 -28.28 43.23
C ASN A 446 -10.64 -28.93 42.11
#